data_f80fc4175a764fbcd05bf90338ab5b77
#
_entry.id   f80fc4175a764fbcd05bf90338ab5b77
#
_cell.length_a   1.000
_cell.length_b   1.000
_cell.length_c   1.000
_cell.angle_alpha   90.00
_cell.angle_beta   90.00
_cell.angle_gamma   90.00
#
_symmetry.space_group_name_H-M   'P 1'
#
loop_
_entity.id
_entity.type
_entity.pdbx_description
1 polymer ?
#
loop_
_entity_poly.entity_id
_entity_poly.type
_entity_poly.pdbx_seq_one_letter_code
_entity_poly.pdbx_strand_id
1 'polypeptide(L)'
;MFEDSSDFHDYYRTRQGRHVAMRLRRTVGDFWSRAPNACNVAIGYPPPVLRTEERPPVLSFTPMRLGLRPWPPKGPNRSALVNGRSLPLQNVQLDRLLLVHALEFDPSPSRLLDECWRVLDGAGRLLVMVPNRNGLWARAEKTPF
;
A
#
# COMPACT_ATOMS: atom_id res chain seq x y z
N MET A 1 16.79 -2.18 9.24
CA MET A 1 15.31 -2.34 9.38
C MET A 1 14.70 -0.97 9.14
N PHE A 2 13.67 -0.88 8.35
CA PHE A 2 12.93 0.38 8.20
C PHE A 2 12.13 0.64 9.46
N GLU A 3 12.22 1.83 9.96
CA GLU A 3 11.51 2.23 11.17
C GLU A 3 10.31 3.11 10.86
N ASP A 4 10.35 3.81 9.71
CA ASP A 4 9.26 4.70 9.31
C ASP A 4 9.14 4.90 7.77
N SER A 5 8.21 5.74 7.37
CA SER A 5 7.95 6.06 5.96
C SER A 5 9.07 6.82 5.27
N SER A 6 10.02 7.42 6.01
CA SER A 6 11.14 8.17 5.41
C SER A 6 12.15 7.23 4.78
N ASP A 7 12.41 6.08 5.40
CA ASP A 7 13.31 5.06 4.86
C ASP A 7 12.81 4.52 3.52
N PHE A 8 11.50 4.27 3.40
CA PHE A 8 10.89 3.89 2.12
C PHE A 8 11.02 5.00 1.09
N HIS A 9 10.80 6.25 1.50
CA HIS A 9 10.94 7.38 0.60
C HIS A 9 12.34 7.44 0.01
N ASP A 10 13.36 7.32 0.84
CA ASP A 10 14.76 7.39 0.42
C ASP A 10 15.14 6.19 -0.46
N TYR A 11 14.72 4.97 -0.10
CA TYR A 11 14.94 3.79 -0.92
C TYR A 11 14.34 3.95 -2.31
N TYR A 12 13.07 4.33 -2.42
CA TYR A 12 12.39 4.43 -3.72
C TYR A 12 12.90 5.60 -4.58
N ARG A 13 13.73 6.48 -4.05
CA ARG A 13 14.47 7.51 -4.81
C ARG A 13 15.78 6.99 -5.38
N THR A 14 16.31 5.90 -4.89
CA THR A 14 17.51 5.29 -5.47
C THR A 14 17.23 4.77 -6.88
N ARG A 15 18.30 4.53 -7.65
CA ARG A 15 18.17 3.92 -8.99
C ARG A 15 17.47 2.56 -8.92
N GLN A 16 17.84 1.74 -7.95
CA GLN A 16 17.27 0.42 -7.72
C GLN A 16 15.79 0.52 -7.32
N GLY A 17 15.46 1.36 -6.33
CA GLY A 17 14.08 1.55 -5.88
C GLY A 17 13.15 2.04 -6.98
N ARG A 18 13.62 2.92 -7.88
CA ARG A 18 12.84 3.35 -9.05
C ARG A 18 12.52 2.20 -10.00
N HIS A 19 13.47 1.28 -10.25
CA HIS A 19 13.21 0.10 -11.07
C HIS A 19 12.18 -0.83 -10.42
N VAL A 20 12.29 -1.04 -9.11
CA VAL A 20 11.31 -1.83 -8.35
C VAL A 20 9.93 -1.16 -8.43
N ALA A 21 9.83 0.13 -8.16
CA ALA A 21 8.58 0.88 -8.25
C ALA A 21 7.91 0.75 -9.63
N MET A 22 8.71 0.85 -10.70
CA MET A 22 8.19 0.72 -12.07
C MET A 22 7.60 -0.67 -12.33
N ARG A 23 8.25 -1.73 -11.86
CA ARG A 23 7.72 -3.10 -11.98
C ARG A 23 6.45 -3.29 -11.18
N LEU A 24 6.45 -2.82 -9.93
CA LEU A 24 5.27 -2.90 -9.07
C LEU A 24 4.07 -2.16 -9.66
N ARG A 25 4.27 -0.97 -10.25
CA ARG A 25 3.21 -0.22 -10.95
C ARG A 25 2.61 -1.01 -12.12
N ARG A 26 3.42 -1.73 -12.89
CA ARG A 26 2.92 -2.59 -13.96
C ARG A 26 2.05 -3.70 -13.39
N THR A 27 2.53 -4.39 -12.36
CA THR A 27 1.77 -5.46 -11.68
C THR A 27 0.42 -4.94 -11.16
N VAL A 28 0.40 -3.76 -10.52
CA VAL A 28 -0.86 -3.14 -10.10
C VAL A 28 -1.76 -2.85 -11.28
N GLY A 29 -1.22 -2.29 -12.38
CA GLY A 29 -1.98 -2.00 -13.58
C GLY A 29 -2.59 -3.24 -14.24
N ASP A 30 -1.86 -4.36 -14.24
CA ASP A 30 -2.34 -5.63 -14.80
C ASP A 30 -3.45 -6.25 -13.94
N PHE A 31 -3.32 -6.17 -12.62
CA PHE A 31 -4.33 -6.65 -11.67
C PHE A 31 -5.54 -5.73 -11.54
N TRP A 32 -5.33 -4.45 -11.73
CA TRP A 32 -6.33 -3.43 -11.49
C TRP A 32 -6.99 -2.98 -12.81
N SER A 33 -7.90 -3.79 -13.32
CA SER A 33 -8.69 -3.42 -14.49
C SER A 33 -9.39 -2.08 -14.27
N ARG A 34 -9.60 -1.32 -15.34
CA ARG A 34 -10.33 -0.05 -15.25
C ARG A 34 -11.78 -0.31 -14.82
N ALA A 35 -12.16 0.26 -13.69
CA ALA A 35 -13.54 0.27 -13.21
C ALA A 35 -13.85 1.68 -12.71
N PRO A 36 -14.55 2.51 -13.49
CA PRO A 36 -14.67 3.95 -13.25
C PRO A 36 -15.36 4.31 -11.93
N ASN A 37 -16.17 3.41 -11.39
CA ASN A 37 -16.92 3.63 -10.15
C ASN A 37 -16.38 2.82 -8.97
N ALA A 38 -15.21 2.19 -9.10
CA ALA A 38 -14.67 1.33 -8.05
C ALA A 38 -14.23 2.14 -6.82
N CYS A 39 -14.57 1.63 -5.65
CA CYS A 39 -14.09 2.16 -4.38
C CYS A 39 -12.72 1.51 -4.06
N ASN A 40 -11.66 2.30 -4.13
CA ASN A 40 -10.28 1.84 -4.02
C ASN A 40 -9.60 2.41 -2.79
N VAL A 41 -8.96 1.54 -2.02
CA VAL A 41 -8.13 1.91 -0.87
C VAL A 41 -6.78 1.23 -0.97
N ALA A 42 -5.72 1.94 -0.58
CA ALA A 42 -4.40 1.38 -0.37
C ALA A 42 -3.98 1.55 1.09
N ILE A 43 -3.38 0.53 1.68
CA ILE A 43 -2.89 0.55 3.06
C ILE A 43 -1.38 0.31 3.07
N GLY A 44 -0.66 1.07 3.89
CA GLY A 44 0.79 0.95 4.05
C GLY A 44 1.54 2.10 3.40
N TYR A 45 2.45 1.80 2.48
CA TYR A 45 3.24 2.79 1.75
C TYR A 45 2.99 2.73 0.23
N PRO A 46 1.84 3.21 -0.27
CA PRO A 46 1.47 3.10 -1.68
C PRO A 46 2.17 4.06 -2.66
N PRO A 47 2.86 5.17 -2.27
CA PRO A 47 3.39 6.15 -3.23
C PRO A 47 4.24 5.57 -4.37
N PRO A 48 5.10 4.56 -4.18
CA PRO A 48 5.90 4.03 -5.27
C PRO A 48 5.11 3.26 -6.32
N VAL A 49 3.92 2.76 -5.98
CA VAL A 49 3.13 1.87 -6.84
C VAL A 49 1.89 2.52 -7.43
N LEU A 50 1.40 3.61 -6.83
CA LEU A 50 0.26 4.37 -7.32
C LEU A 50 0.69 5.62 -8.08
N ARG A 51 -0.16 6.04 -9.02
CA ARG A 51 -0.05 7.35 -9.66
C ARG A 51 -1.04 8.32 -9.01
N THR A 52 -0.66 9.59 -8.95
CA THR A 52 -1.54 10.63 -8.40
C THR A 52 -2.79 10.87 -9.25
N GLU A 53 -2.70 10.53 -10.54
CA GLU A 53 -3.76 10.68 -11.54
C GLU A 53 -4.68 9.46 -11.65
N GLU A 54 -4.55 8.48 -10.73
CA GLU A 54 -5.43 7.30 -10.73
C GLU A 54 -6.91 7.70 -10.75
N ARG A 55 -7.66 7.03 -11.61
CA ARG A 55 -9.11 7.20 -11.74
C ARG A 55 -9.79 5.82 -11.65
N PRO A 56 -10.73 5.63 -10.73
CA PRO A 56 -11.12 6.54 -9.64
C PRO A 56 -10.00 6.80 -8.63
N PRO A 57 -10.10 7.89 -7.83
CA PRO A 57 -9.10 8.21 -6.82
C PRO A 57 -8.93 7.09 -5.80
N VAL A 58 -7.70 6.90 -5.33
CA VAL A 58 -7.37 5.92 -4.28
C VAL A 58 -7.16 6.65 -2.96
N LEU A 59 -7.83 6.20 -1.90
CA LEU A 59 -7.54 6.64 -0.53
C LEU A 59 -6.32 5.89 -0.02
N SER A 60 -5.42 6.59 0.67
CA SER A 60 -4.21 6.03 1.26
C SER A 60 -4.31 5.98 2.77
N PHE A 61 -4.38 4.79 3.33
CA PHE A 61 -4.37 4.58 4.77
C PHE A 61 -3.00 4.13 5.24
N THR A 62 -2.43 4.88 6.17
CA THR A 62 -1.10 4.60 6.69
C THR A 62 -1.22 4.06 8.11
N PRO A 63 -0.67 2.86 8.40
CA PRO A 63 -0.55 2.38 9.78
C PRO A 63 0.21 3.37 10.65
N MET A 64 -0.22 3.54 11.90
CA MET A 64 0.35 4.55 12.81
C MET A 64 1.88 4.50 12.94
N ARG A 65 2.46 3.29 12.89
CA ARG A 65 3.91 3.09 13.01
C ARG A 65 4.71 3.60 11.81
N LEU A 66 4.11 3.69 10.63
CA LEU A 66 4.78 4.19 9.43
C LEU A 66 4.87 5.71 9.36
N GLY A 67 4.09 6.42 10.17
CA GLY A 67 3.99 7.88 10.11
C GLY A 67 3.23 8.37 8.88
N LEU A 68 2.54 9.49 9.03
CA LEU A 68 1.70 10.04 7.95
C LEU A 68 2.55 10.83 6.95
N ARG A 69 2.36 10.51 5.66
CA ARG A 69 2.76 11.39 4.56
C ARG A 69 1.54 11.81 3.76
N PRO A 70 1.40 13.10 3.42
CA PRO A 70 0.32 13.56 2.55
C PRO A 70 0.32 12.84 1.21
N TRP A 71 -0.84 12.37 0.79
CA TRP A 71 -1.06 11.76 -0.51
C TRP A 71 -2.33 12.33 -1.17
N PRO A 72 -2.30 12.74 -2.41
CA PRO A 72 -1.11 12.88 -3.26
C PRO A 72 -0.17 14.00 -2.76
N PRO A 73 1.09 14.07 -3.24
CA PRO A 73 2.04 15.12 -2.84
C PRO A 73 1.58 16.53 -3.19
N LYS A 74 0.69 16.66 -4.16
CA LYS A 74 0.08 17.91 -4.61
C LYS A 74 -1.44 17.74 -4.74
N GLY A 75 -2.19 18.74 -4.33
CA GLY A 75 -3.65 18.73 -4.38
C GLY A 75 -4.30 18.31 -3.05
N PRO A 76 -5.62 18.04 -3.05
CA PRO A 76 -6.35 17.65 -1.84
C PRO A 76 -5.80 16.37 -1.23
N ASN A 77 -5.56 16.37 0.08
CA ASN A 77 -5.06 15.21 0.80
C ASN A 77 -6.09 14.07 0.79
N ARG A 78 -5.61 12.86 0.47
CA ARG A 78 -6.37 11.62 0.45
C ARG A 78 -5.73 10.55 1.33
N SER A 79 -4.93 10.96 2.31
CA SER A 79 -4.28 10.05 3.25
C SER A 79 -4.76 10.26 4.67
N ALA A 80 -4.80 9.17 5.44
CA ALA A 80 -5.12 9.17 6.86
C ALA A 80 -4.30 8.12 7.60
N LEU A 81 -3.99 8.41 8.88
CA LEU A 81 -3.47 7.40 9.79
C LEU A 81 -4.62 6.49 10.24
N VAL A 82 -4.37 5.19 10.27
CA VAL A 82 -5.36 4.20 10.67
C VAL A 82 -4.78 3.18 11.66
N ASN A 83 -5.69 2.62 12.44
CA ASN A 83 -5.40 1.41 13.20
C ASN A 83 -5.77 0.19 12.34
N GLY A 84 -4.81 -0.66 12.04
CA GLY A 84 -5.03 -1.87 11.24
C GLY A 84 -6.01 -2.87 11.84
N ARG A 85 -6.32 -2.75 13.14
CA ARG A 85 -7.30 -3.60 13.84
C ARG A 85 -8.74 -3.11 13.70
N SER A 86 -8.94 -1.89 13.19
CA SER A 86 -10.26 -1.28 13.04
C SER A 86 -10.18 -0.21 11.95
N LEU A 87 -10.40 -0.62 10.71
CA LEU A 87 -10.41 0.31 9.59
C LEU A 87 -11.68 1.17 9.61
N PRO A 88 -11.57 2.48 9.33
CA PRO A 88 -12.71 3.41 9.33
C PRO A 88 -13.56 3.26 8.06
N LEU A 89 -13.97 2.04 7.77
CA LEU A 89 -14.72 1.65 6.58
C LEU A 89 -15.88 0.74 6.97
N GLN A 90 -16.97 0.84 6.22
CA GLN A 90 -18.11 -0.04 6.38
C GLN A 90 -17.80 -1.46 5.90
N ASN A 91 -18.61 -2.42 6.33
CA ASN A 91 -18.53 -3.78 5.81
C ASN A 91 -18.88 -3.79 4.31
N VAL A 92 -18.18 -4.65 3.55
CA VAL A 92 -18.52 -4.92 2.15
C VAL A 92 -18.59 -3.64 1.30
N GLN A 93 -17.62 -2.73 1.50
CA GLN A 93 -17.61 -1.41 0.85
C GLN A 93 -16.63 -1.32 -0.32
N LEU A 94 -15.53 -2.09 -0.27
CA LEU A 94 -14.42 -1.89 -1.19
C LEU A 94 -14.45 -2.88 -2.36
N ASP A 95 -14.30 -2.34 -3.56
CA ASP A 95 -14.05 -3.15 -4.76
C ASP A 95 -12.59 -3.60 -4.84
N ARG A 96 -11.65 -2.76 -4.35
CA ARG A 96 -10.23 -3.02 -4.44
C ARG A 96 -9.47 -2.52 -3.23
N LEU A 97 -8.61 -3.39 -2.72
CA LEU A 97 -7.75 -3.10 -1.61
C LEU A 97 -6.32 -3.50 -1.94
N LEU A 98 -5.38 -2.56 -1.75
CA LEU A 98 -3.97 -2.76 -1.99
C LEU A 98 -3.21 -2.63 -0.67
N LEU A 99 -2.47 -3.66 -0.28
CA LEU A 99 -1.53 -3.60 0.82
C LEU A 99 -0.10 -3.49 0.26
N VAL A 100 0.60 -2.40 0.61
CA VAL A 100 1.98 -2.17 0.21
C VAL A 100 2.82 -1.88 1.44
N HIS A 101 3.73 -2.77 1.78
CA HIS A 101 4.55 -2.63 2.99
C HIS A 101 3.69 -2.41 4.26
N ALA A 102 2.55 -3.07 4.34
CA ALA A 102 1.62 -2.92 5.46
C ALA A 102 1.77 -4.03 6.50
N LEU A 103 1.89 -5.27 6.03
CA LEU A 103 1.88 -6.44 6.92
C LEU A 103 3.13 -6.55 7.78
N GLU A 104 4.28 -6.17 7.26
CA GLU A 104 5.55 -6.21 7.98
C GLU A 104 5.67 -5.19 9.12
N PHE A 105 4.85 -4.15 9.09
CA PHE A 105 4.81 -3.11 10.12
C PHE A 105 3.62 -3.21 11.07
N ASP A 106 2.66 -4.07 10.76
CA ASP A 106 1.53 -4.27 11.65
C ASP A 106 1.91 -5.26 12.78
N PRO A 107 1.68 -4.90 14.04
CA PRO A 107 1.95 -5.79 15.18
C PRO A 107 1.04 -7.02 15.20
N SER A 108 -0.03 -7.00 14.42
CA SER A 108 -1.03 -8.08 14.33
C SER A 108 -1.50 -8.24 12.88
N PRO A 109 -0.63 -8.76 11.97
CA PRO A 109 -0.96 -8.87 10.55
C PRO A 109 -2.26 -9.65 10.28
N SER A 110 -2.55 -10.67 11.07
CA SER A 110 -3.80 -11.43 10.96
C SER A 110 -5.03 -10.57 11.20
N ARG A 111 -4.97 -9.67 12.17
CA ARG A 111 -6.08 -8.74 12.45
C ARG A 111 -6.29 -7.73 11.31
N LEU A 112 -5.21 -7.24 10.72
CA LEU A 112 -5.31 -6.40 9.53
C LEU A 112 -5.95 -7.17 8.37
N LEU A 113 -5.58 -8.43 8.16
CA LEU A 113 -6.20 -9.27 7.12
C LEU A 113 -7.67 -9.56 7.40
N ASP A 114 -8.07 -9.78 8.66
CA ASP A 114 -9.48 -9.92 9.06
C ASP A 114 -10.28 -8.65 8.70
N GLU A 115 -9.71 -7.46 8.97
CA GLU A 115 -10.32 -6.19 8.59
C GLU A 115 -10.39 -5.99 7.07
N CYS A 116 -9.35 -6.39 6.34
CA CYS A 116 -9.38 -6.38 4.87
C CYS A 116 -10.53 -7.25 4.34
N TRP A 117 -10.72 -8.42 4.92
CA TRP A 117 -11.83 -9.32 4.56
C TRP A 117 -13.19 -8.68 4.87
N ARG A 118 -13.33 -8.04 6.02
CA ARG A 118 -14.57 -7.39 6.45
C ARG A 118 -15.01 -6.28 5.49
N VAL A 119 -14.06 -5.48 5.00
CA VAL A 119 -14.35 -4.27 4.19
C VAL A 119 -14.45 -4.55 2.70
N LEU A 120 -13.91 -5.67 2.21
CA LEU A 120 -14.00 -6.05 0.80
C LEU A 120 -15.40 -6.52 0.44
N ASP A 121 -15.87 -6.08 -0.74
CA ASP A 121 -17.05 -6.64 -1.37
C ASP A 121 -16.83 -8.12 -1.76
N GLY A 122 -17.91 -8.88 -1.92
CA GLY A 122 -17.84 -10.30 -2.27
C GLY A 122 -17.15 -10.58 -3.62
N ALA A 123 -17.15 -9.61 -4.54
CA ALA A 123 -16.39 -9.62 -5.79
C ALA A 123 -15.11 -8.79 -5.73
N GLY A 124 -14.81 -8.22 -4.55
CA GLY A 124 -13.66 -7.35 -4.32
C GLY A 124 -12.32 -8.07 -4.47
N ARG A 125 -11.29 -7.31 -4.78
CA ARG A 125 -9.94 -7.86 -5.00
C ARG A 125 -8.95 -7.28 -4.00
N LEU A 126 -8.19 -8.17 -3.36
CA LEU A 126 -7.05 -7.84 -2.51
C LEU A 126 -5.75 -8.11 -3.28
N LEU A 127 -4.89 -7.11 -3.35
CA LEU A 127 -3.52 -7.26 -3.81
C LEU A 127 -2.56 -6.95 -2.65
N VAL A 128 -1.66 -7.87 -2.36
CA VAL A 128 -0.68 -7.73 -1.27
C VAL A 128 0.72 -7.69 -1.84
N MET A 129 1.48 -6.66 -1.45
CA MET A 129 2.87 -6.49 -1.80
C MET A 129 3.72 -6.48 -0.53
N VAL A 130 4.54 -7.50 -0.37
CA VAL A 130 5.46 -7.67 0.76
C VAL A 130 6.86 -8.00 0.23
N PRO A 131 7.92 -7.65 0.96
CA PRO A 131 9.28 -8.00 0.57
C PRO A 131 9.50 -9.50 0.65
N ASN A 132 10.17 -10.05 -0.37
CA ASN A 132 10.63 -11.43 -0.33
C ASN A 132 11.96 -11.52 0.43
N ARG A 133 11.90 -11.86 1.70
CA ARG A 133 13.09 -11.99 2.58
C ARG A 133 14.03 -13.12 2.21
N ASN A 134 13.60 -14.07 1.40
CA ASN A 134 14.44 -15.17 0.89
C ASN A 134 15.04 -14.90 -0.48
N GLY A 135 14.72 -13.75 -1.09
CA GLY A 135 15.24 -13.35 -2.39
C GLY A 135 16.71 -12.93 -2.33
N LEU A 136 17.40 -12.99 -3.48
CA LEU A 136 18.81 -12.54 -3.60
C LEU A 136 19.00 -11.09 -3.15
N TRP A 137 17.97 -10.26 -3.30
CA TRP A 137 17.97 -8.85 -2.90
C TRP A 137 17.95 -8.63 -1.39
N ALA A 138 17.36 -9.56 -0.64
CA ALA A 138 17.33 -9.50 0.82
C ALA A 138 18.71 -9.72 1.45
N ARG A 139 19.66 -10.27 0.69
CA ARG A 139 21.05 -10.50 1.11
C ARG A 139 21.98 -9.35 0.79
N ALA A 140 21.52 -8.33 0.05
CA ALA A 140 22.32 -7.16 -0.24
C ALA A 140 22.24 -6.19 0.95
N GLU A 141 23.38 -5.84 1.54
CA GLU A 141 23.50 -5.01 2.75
C GLU A 141 22.84 -3.61 2.68
N LYS A 142 22.38 -3.22 1.50
CA LYS A 142 21.75 -1.90 1.25
C LYS A 142 20.27 -1.99 0.93
N THR A 143 19.65 -3.14 1.07
CA THR A 143 18.21 -3.26 0.89
C THR A 143 17.50 -3.22 2.24
N PRO A 144 16.36 -2.55 2.29
CA PRO A 144 15.58 -2.38 3.51
C PRO A 144 14.77 -3.62 3.91
N PHE A 145 14.94 -4.73 3.22
CA PHE A 145 14.15 -5.94 3.34
C PHE A 145 14.95 -7.12 3.89
#